data_8a1d5cdfcc08afee59636e1e4515cb1b
#
_entry.id   8a1d5cdfcc08afee59636e1e4515cb1b
#
_cell.length_a   1.000
_cell.length_b   1.000
_cell.length_c   1.000
_cell.angle_alpha   90.00
_cell.angle_beta   90.00
_cell.angle_gamma   90.00
#
_symmetry.space_group_name_H-M   'P 1'
#
loop_
_entity.id
_entity.type
_entity.pdbx_description
1 polymer ?
#
loop_
_entity_poly.entity_id
_entity_poly.type
_entity_poly.pdbx_seq_one_letter_code
_entity_poly.pdbx_strand_id
1 'polypeptide(L)'
;DAEAGFGGVLNAFELMKAMIDAGAAGVHFEDQLASVKKCGHMGGKVLVPTREAVAKLIAARLAADVCGVPTVLVARTDAEAADLVTSDVDDNDKPFLTGERTVEGFFRTKPGLHQAISRGLAYAPYADLVWCETGKPDLEYARNFAEAIHKQFPGKLLAYNCSPSFNWKKNLDDATIAKFQRELGAMGYKFQFITLAGFHALNYSMFNLAYGYARENMPAFVELQQAEFAAADKGFTAVK
;
A
#
# COMPACT_ATOMS: atom_id res chain seq x y z
N ASP A 1 -2.15 8.71 -1.09
CA ASP A 1 -1.05 8.25 -0.22
C ASP A 1 -0.66 9.33 0.77
N ALA A 2 -0.95 9.13 2.05
CA ALA A 2 -0.53 10.03 3.13
C ALA A 2 0.79 9.58 3.78
N GLU A 3 1.42 8.54 3.24
CA GLU A 3 2.66 7.99 3.77
C GLU A 3 2.56 7.72 5.29
N ALA A 4 3.55 8.11 6.07
CA ALA A 4 3.52 8.01 7.53
C ALA A 4 2.90 9.26 8.22
N GLY A 5 2.20 10.12 7.46
CA GLY A 5 1.58 11.35 7.98
C GLY A 5 2.50 12.56 8.09
N PHE A 6 3.73 12.45 7.58
CA PHE A 6 4.77 13.52 7.59
C PHE A 6 5.05 14.13 8.97
N GLY A 7 4.83 13.38 10.04
CA GLY A 7 5.10 13.81 11.42
C GLY A 7 4.21 13.12 12.45
N GLY A 8 3.79 13.85 13.46
CA GLY A 8 2.94 13.36 14.53
C GLY A 8 1.44 13.45 14.22
N VAL A 9 0.65 13.36 15.29
CA VAL A 9 -0.83 13.34 15.24
C VAL A 9 -1.41 14.60 14.58
N LEU A 10 -0.87 15.79 14.88
CA LEU A 10 -1.35 17.04 14.30
C LEU A 10 -1.05 17.12 12.80
N ASN A 11 0.12 16.60 12.36
CA ASN A 11 0.46 16.53 10.94
C ASN A 11 -0.52 15.60 10.20
N ALA A 12 -0.85 14.45 10.77
CA ALA A 12 -1.80 13.51 10.18
C ALA A 12 -3.21 14.14 10.03
N PHE A 13 -3.67 14.89 11.03
CA PHE A 13 -4.94 15.62 10.98
C PHE A 13 -4.96 16.68 9.87
N GLU A 14 -3.96 17.54 9.80
CA GLU A 14 -3.90 18.61 8.78
C GLU A 14 -3.69 18.04 7.37
N LEU A 15 -2.86 16.99 7.23
CA LEU A 15 -2.67 16.30 5.96
C LEU A 15 -3.98 15.69 5.45
N MET A 16 -4.73 15.01 6.33
CA MET A 16 -6.02 14.43 5.95
C MET A 16 -7.01 15.49 5.48
N LYS A 17 -7.08 16.65 6.14
CA LYS A 17 -7.90 17.79 5.67
C LYS A 17 -7.47 18.26 4.28
N ALA A 18 -6.17 18.46 4.08
CA ALA A 18 -5.64 18.89 2.78
C ALA A 18 -5.96 17.90 1.67
N MET A 19 -5.90 16.60 1.94
CA MET A 19 -6.29 15.56 0.98
C MET A 19 -7.79 15.57 0.67
N ILE A 20 -8.63 15.77 1.67
CA ILE A 20 -10.08 15.92 1.51
C ILE A 20 -10.39 17.16 0.66
N ASP A 21 -9.76 18.29 0.94
CA ASP A 21 -9.92 19.52 0.17
C ASP A 21 -9.47 19.36 -1.29
N ALA A 22 -8.47 18.52 -1.54
CA ALA A 22 -8.03 18.14 -2.88
C ALA A 22 -8.94 17.10 -3.57
N GLY A 23 -10.00 16.64 -2.92
CA GLY A 23 -10.99 15.71 -3.49
C GLY A 23 -10.64 14.22 -3.32
N ALA A 24 -9.77 13.84 -2.41
CA ALA A 24 -9.45 12.44 -2.15
C ALA A 24 -10.66 11.69 -1.59
N ALA A 25 -11.08 10.62 -2.27
CA ALA A 25 -12.17 9.75 -1.82
C ALA A 25 -11.73 8.73 -0.75
N GLY A 26 -10.45 8.41 -0.71
CA GLY A 26 -9.84 7.53 0.28
C GLY A 26 -8.38 7.89 0.51
N VAL A 27 -7.89 7.68 1.73
CA VAL A 27 -6.52 8.02 2.14
C VAL A 27 -5.97 6.88 2.99
N HIS A 28 -4.72 6.48 2.75
CA HIS A 28 -4.04 5.52 3.63
C HIS A 28 -2.90 6.17 4.42
N PHE A 29 -2.72 5.70 5.65
CA PHE A 29 -1.58 6.02 6.50
C PHE A 29 -0.84 4.75 6.87
N GLU A 30 0.49 4.80 6.91
CA GLU A 30 1.36 3.69 7.27
C GLU A 30 2.07 3.92 8.60
N ASP A 31 2.50 2.83 9.23
CA ASP A 31 3.08 2.81 10.58
C ASP A 31 4.60 2.99 10.63
N GLN A 32 5.21 3.50 9.57
CA GLN A 32 6.63 3.84 9.55
C GLN A 32 6.93 5.18 10.25
N LEU A 33 8.16 5.33 10.75
CA LEU A 33 8.69 6.61 11.21
C LEU A 33 8.87 7.56 10.01
N ALA A 34 8.16 8.68 10.00
CA ALA A 34 8.11 9.60 8.86
C ALA A 34 9.47 10.11 8.40
N SER A 35 10.39 10.40 9.34
CA SER A 35 11.71 10.99 9.04
C SER A 35 12.69 10.02 8.35
N VAL A 36 12.44 8.70 8.42
CA VAL A 36 13.28 7.65 7.81
C VAL A 36 12.46 6.65 6.99
N LYS A 37 11.26 7.05 6.58
CA LYS A 37 10.33 6.24 5.80
C LYS A 37 10.98 5.73 4.51
N LYS A 38 10.73 4.46 4.21
CA LYS A 38 11.22 3.77 3.00
C LYS A 38 10.08 3.13 2.23
N CYS A 39 10.30 2.92 0.93
CA CYS A 39 9.39 2.14 0.10
C CYS A 39 9.12 0.76 0.74
N GLY A 40 7.90 0.26 0.64
CA GLY A 40 7.45 -0.99 1.27
C GLY A 40 8.30 -2.22 0.98
N HIS A 41 9.00 -2.24 -0.16
CA HIS A 41 9.88 -3.35 -0.58
C HIS A 41 11.33 -3.20 -0.14
N MET A 42 11.70 -2.09 0.50
CA MET A 42 13.06 -1.85 1.00
C MET A 42 13.24 -2.36 2.42
N GLY A 43 14.43 -2.87 2.72
CA GLY A 43 14.82 -3.23 4.08
C GLY A 43 15.16 -2.00 4.95
N GLY A 44 15.27 -2.23 6.26
CA GLY A 44 15.62 -1.19 7.23
C GLY A 44 14.50 -0.20 7.50
N LYS A 45 13.25 -0.61 7.36
CA LYS A 45 12.07 0.16 7.76
C LYS A 45 12.02 0.26 9.28
N VAL A 46 11.63 1.43 9.78
CA VAL A 46 11.47 1.71 11.21
C VAL A 46 10.00 1.97 11.49
N LEU A 47 9.39 1.15 12.33
CA LEU A 47 8.01 1.34 12.78
C LEU A 47 7.94 2.37 13.91
N VAL A 48 6.83 3.08 13.99
CA VAL A 48 6.43 3.76 15.23
C VAL A 48 5.72 2.76 16.15
N PRO A 49 5.61 3.01 17.48
CA PRO A 49 4.77 2.20 18.37
C PRO A 49 3.35 2.06 17.84
N THR A 50 2.74 0.89 18.01
CA THR A 50 1.38 0.62 17.53
C THR A 50 0.38 1.70 17.97
N ARG A 51 0.43 2.16 19.22
CA ARG A 51 -0.45 3.23 19.72
C ARG A 51 -0.24 4.58 19.05
N GLU A 52 0.97 4.88 18.57
CA GLU A 52 1.24 6.11 17.82
C GLU A 52 0.60 6.05 16.45
N ALA A 53 0.70 4.93 15.76
CA ALA A 53 0.00 4.72 14.49
C ALA A 53 -1.54 4.80 14.69
N VAL A 54 -2.08 4.17 15.73
CA VAL A 54 -3.50 4.28 16.11
C VAL A 54 -3.90 5.74 16.34
N ALA A 55 -3.09 6.51 17.06
CA ALA A 55 -3.40 7.93 17.32
C ALA A 55 -3.44 8.75 16.02
N LYS A 56 -2.58 8.46 15.03
CA LYS A 56 -2.63 9.09 13.70
C LYS A 56 -3.89 8.70 12.93
N LEU A 57 -4.33 7.44 13.00
CA LEU A 57 -5.59 6.99 12.38
C LEU A 57 -6.80 7.69 13.00
N ILE A 58 -6.82 7.84 14.33
CA ILE A 58 -7.88 8.59 15.04
C ILE A 58 -7.89 10.06 14.59
N ALA A 59 -6.71 10.68 14.46
CA ALA A 59 -6.60 12.06 13.98
C ALA A 59 -7.10 12.22 12.55
N ALA A 60 -6.78 11.27 11.66
CA ALA A 60 -7.26 11.27 10.30
C ALA A 60 -8.80 11.10 10.23
N ARG A 61 -9.36 10.20 11.04
CA ARG A 61 -10.82 10.04 11.14
C ARG A 61 -11.49 11.32 11.66
N LEU A 62 -10.94 11.93 12.71
CA LEU A 62 -11.43 13.20 13.24
C LEU A 62 -11.42 14.31 12.17
N ALA A 63 -10.40 14.38 11.34
CA ALA A 63 -10.33 15.32 10.23
C ALA A 63 -11.47 15.11 9.22
N ALA A 64 -11.77 13.86 8.84
CA ALA A 64 -12.90 13.54 7.97
C ALA A 64 -14.25 13.93 8.61
N ASP A 65 -14.42 13.64 9.89
CA ASP A 65 -15.64 14.00 10.66
C ASP A 65 -15.82 15.52 10.73
N VAL A 66 -14.77 16.27 11.01
CA VAL A 66 -14.78 17.74 11.04
C VAL A 66 -15.10 18.35 9.67
N CYS A 67 -14.56 17.77 8.59
CA CYS A 67 -14.87 18.20 7.22
C CYS A 67 -16.27 17.75 6.76
N GLY A 68 -16.92 16.82 7.46
CA GLY A 68 -18.23 16.29 7.11
C GLY A 68 -18.20 15.43 5.83
N VAL A 69 -17.08 14.80 5.51
CA VAL A 69 -16.88 14.01 4.28
C VAL A 69 -16.61 12.55 4.64
N PRO A 70 -17.33 11.58 4.04
CA PRO A 70 -17.14 10.15 4.34
C PRO A 70 -15.91 9.57 3.61
N THR A 71 -14.76 10.21 3.79
CA THR A 71 -13.50 9.75 3.18
C THR A 71 -13.09 8.41 3.76
N VAL A 72 -12.80 7.45 2.89
CA VAL A 72 -12.35 6.11 3.28
C VAL A 72 -10.95 6.20 3.89
N LEU A 73 -10.79 5.64 5.09
CA LEU A 73 -9.51 5.56 5.79
C LEU A 73 -8.94 4.15 5.71
N VAL A 74 -7.73 4.02 5.19
CA VAL A 74 -7.00 2.75 5.09
C VAL A 74 -5.80 2.78 6.03
N ALA A 75 -5.72 1.81 6.93
CA ALA A 75 -4.54 1.61 7.77
C ALA A 75 -3.59 0.61 7.10
N ARG A 76 -2.36 1.04 6.82
CA ARG A 76 -1.29 0.20 6.31
C ARG A 76 -0.32 -0.18 7.42
N THR A 77 0.09 -1.45 7.48
CA THR A 77 1.25 -1.87 8.26
C THR A 77 2.37 -2.36 7.37
N ASP A 78 3.58 -1.97 7.71
CA ASP A 78 4.83 -2.42 7.08
C ASP A 78 5.56 -3.50 7.91
N ALA A 79 4.90 -4.03 8.93
CA ALA A 79 5.50 -4.93 9.91
C ALA A 79 5.93 -6.31 9.33
N GLU A 80 5.47 -6.66 8.12
CA GLU A 80 5.93 -7.89 7.42
C GLU A 80 7.46 -7.88 7.21
N ALA A 81 8.03 -6.72 6.89
CA ALA A 81 9.46 -6.61 6.58
C ALA A 81 10.19 -5.55 7.43
N ALA A 82 9.56 -4.97 8.43
CA ALA A 82 10.17 -3.98 9.31
C ALA A 82 10.79 -4.66 10.54
N ASP A 83 12.10 -4.55 10.69
CA ASP A 83 12.89 -5.14 11.75
C ASP A 83 13.30 -4.15 12.86
N LEU A 84 12.79 -2.91 12.79
CA LEU A 84 13.07 -1.84 13.75
C LEU A 84 11.79 -1.16 14.22
N VAL A 85 11.78 -0.68 15.46
CA VAL A 85 10.75 0.17 16.04
C VAL A 85 11.39 1.28 16.89
N THR A 86 10.75 2.44 16.96
CA THR A 86 11.33 3.62 17.66
C THR A 86 11.36 3.49 19.18
N SER A 87 10.47 2.66 19.78
CA SER A 87 10.30 2.56 21.24
C SER A 87 9.77 1.18 21.63
N ASP A 88 10.08 0.77 22.86
CA ASP A 88 9.67 -0.49 23.49
C ASP A 88 8.49 -0.33 24.46
N VAL A 89 7.85 0.82 24.47
CA VAL A 89 6.83 1.16 25.49
C VAL A 89 5.45 0.58 25.25
N ASP A 90 5.18 0.13 24.01
CA ASP A 90 3.86 -0.36 23.62
C ASP A 90 3.71 -1.86 23.90
N ASP A 91 2.69 -2.22 24.66
CA ASP A 91 2.43 -3.62 25.01
C ASP A 91 2.11 -4.50 23.80
N ASN A 92 1.54 -3.92 22.74
CA ASN A 92 1.28 -4.65 21.50
C ASN A 92 2.58 -5.01 20.74
N ASP A 93 3.63 -4.23 20.91
CA ASP A 93 4.92 -4.42 20.23
C ASP A 93 5.90 -5.28 21.04
N LYS A 94 5.79 -5.28 22.37
CA LYS A 94 6.70 -6.02 23.28
C LYS A 94 6.94 -7.48 22.90
N PRO A 95 5.94 -8.29 22.49
CA PRO A 95 6.16 -9.69 22.13
C PRO A 95 7.11 -9.91 20.96
N PHE A 96 7.30 -8.87 20.14
CA PHE A 96 8.14 -8.91 18.93
C PHE A 96 9.54 -8.35 19.14
N LEU A 97 9.82 -7.69 20.26
CA LEU A 97 11.14 -7.12 20.57
C LEU A 97 12.18 -8.23 20.79
N THR A 98 13.40 -8.01 20.27
CA THR A 98 14.53 -8.93 20.46
C THR A 98 15.35 -8.63 21.70
N GLY A 99 15.19 -7.45 22.29
CA GLY A 99 16.04 -6.92 23.36
C GLY A 99 17.29 -6.18 22.86
N GLU A 100 17.56 -6.20 21.57
CA GLU A 100 18.69 -5.49 20.95
C GLU A 100 18.31 -4.09 20.48
N ARG A 101 19.32 -3.22 20.37
CA ARG A 101 19.18 -1.86 19.84
C ARG A 101 20.24 -1.57 18.77
N THR A 102 19.89 -0.69 17.84
CA THR A 102 20.87 -0.14 16.90
C THR A 102 21.68 0.98 17.54
N VAL A 103 22.75 1.41 16.86
CA VAL A 103 23.58 2.54 17.32
C VAL A 103 22.79 3.87 17.31
N GLU A 104 21.79 4.00 16.46
CA GLU A 104 20.87 5.15 16.39
C GLU A 104 19.83 5.12 17.52
N GLY A 105 19.73 4.01 18.26
CA GLY A 105 18.83 3.87 19.38
C GLY A 105 17.50 3.21 19.08
N PHE A 106 17.24 2.73 17.86
CA PHE A 106 16.06 1.97 17.52
C PHE A 106 16.08 0.57 18.16
N PHE A 107 14.93 0.05 18.52
CA PHE A 107 14.81 -1.30 19.04
C PHE A 107 14.62 -2.29 17.87
N ARG A 108 15.30 -3.45 17.95
CA ARG A 108 15.11 -4.52 16.99
C ARG A 108 13.85 -5.29 17.28
N THR A 109 13.10 -5.61 16.23
CA THR A 109 11.87 -6.40 16.30
C THR A 109 11.93 -7.58 15.31
N LYS A 110 11.07 -8.56 15.52
CA LYS A 110 10.90 -9.73 14.66
C LYS A 110 9.86 -9.42 13.59
N PRO A 111 10.26 -9.17 12.32
CA PRO A 111 9.32 -8.93 11.24
C PRO A 111 8.50 -10.19 10.89
N GLY A 112 7.44 -10.00 10.14
CA GLY A 112 6.67 -11.10 9.56
C GLY A 112 5.19 -11.10 9.93
N LEU A 113 4.51 -12.19 9.55
CA LEU A 113 3.05 -12.31 9.61
C LEU A 113 2.48 -12.04 11.01
N HIS A 114 3.09 -12.56 12.06
CA HIS A 114 2.54 -12.41 13.42
C HIS A 114 2.56 -10.95 13.89
N GLN A 115 3.64 -10.23 13.61
CA GLN A 115 3.73 -8.80 13.92
C GLN A 115 2.73 -8.00 13.07
N ALA A 116 2.61 -8.31 11.77
CA ALA A 116 1.65 -7.69 10.88
C ALA A 116 0.19 -7.92 11.34
N ILE A 117 -0.15 -9.14 11.76
CA ILE A 117 -1.47 -9.47 12.30
C ILE A 117 -1.74 -8.69 13.58
N SER A 118 -0.79 -8.65 14.52
CA SER A 118 -0.94 -7.92 15.79
C SER A 118 -1.27 -6.45 15.55
N ARG A 119 -0.55 -5.80 14.63
CA ARG A 119 -0.80 -4.40 14.26
C ARG A 119 -2.10 -4.24 13.46
N GLY A 120 -2.38 -5.12 12.50
CA GLY A 120 -3.63 -5.10 11.75
C GLY A 120 -4.86 -5.19 12.64
N LEU A 121 -4.83 -6.03 13.67
CA LEU A 121 -5.89 -6.13 14.68
C LEU A 121 -6.03 -4.85 15.51
N ALA A 122 -4.92 -4.20 15.87
CA ALA A 122 -4.94 -2.95 16.60
C ALA A 122 -5.50 -1.78 15.75
N TYR A 123 -5.31 -1.80 14.43
CA TYR A 123 -5.78 -0.76 13.52
C TYR A 123 -7.22 -0.95 13.06
N ALA A 124 -7.70 -2.19 13.02
CA ALA A 124 -9.02 -2.54 12.49
C ALA A 124 -10.18 -1.72 13.08
N PRO A 125 -10.23 -1.36 14.39
CA PRO A 125 -11.29 -0.53 14.94
C PRO A 125 -11.33 0.91 14.40
N TYR A 126 -10.20 1.43 13.88
CA TYR A 126 -10.00 2.84 13.57
C TYR A 126 -9.96 3.15 12.07
N ALA A 127 -9.96 2.13 11.22
CA ALA A 127 -9.89 2.27 9.77
C ALA A 127 -11.03 1.51 9.08
N ASP A 128 -11.41 1.95 7.89
CA ASP A 128 -12.41 1.26 7.07
C ASP A 128 -11.81 0.00 6.44
N LEU A 129 -10.57 0.08 5.99
CA LEU A 129 -9.81 -1.04 5.45
C LEU A 129 -8.47 -1.20 6.19
N VAL A 130 -7.99 -2.45 6.24
CA VAL A 130 -6.64 -2.77 6.72
C VAL A 130 -5.81 -3.33 5.57
N TRP A 131 -4.57 -2.88 5.47
CA TRP A 131 -3.61 -3.29 4.45
C TRP A 131 -2.28 -3.70 5.10
N CYS A 132 -1.84 -4.92 4.82
CA CYS A 132 -0.48 -5.38 5.12
C CYS A 132 0.37 -5.26 3.84
N GLU A 133 1.39 -4.44 3.85
CA GLU A 133 2.36 -4.36 2.75
C GLU A 133 3.23 -5.61 2.75
N THR A 134 3.41 -6.21 1.57
CA THR A 134 4.19 -7.45 1.40
C THR A 134 5.31 -7.27 0.36
N GLY A 135 6.36 -8.08 0.48
CA GLY A 135 7.52 -8.03 -0.42
C GLY A 135 7.38 -8.93 -1.66
N LYS A 136 6.40 -9.81 -1.70
CA LYS A 136 6.14 -10.74 -2.82
C LYS A 136 4.65 -11.11 -2.89
N PRO A 137 4.16 -11.56 -4.07
CA PRO A 137 2.79 -12.05 -4.19
C PRO A 137 2.67 -13.43 -3.55
N ASP A 138 1.84 -13.57 -2.52
CA ASP A 138 1.68 -14.80 -1.75
C ASP A 138 0.23 -14.93 -1.25
N LEU A 139 -0.54 -15.85 -1.87
CA LEU A 139 -1.95 -16.08 -1.51
C LEU A 139 -2.12 -16.75 -0.15
N GLU A 140 -1.16 -17.57 0.27
CA GLU A 140 -1.24 -18.21 1.58
C GLU A 140 -1.00 -17.20 2.69
N TYR A 141 0.00 -16.35 2.54
CA TYR A 141 0.24 -15.23 3.45
C TYR A 141 -1.00 -14.33 3.55
N ALA A 142 -1.57 -13.95 2.41
CA ALA A 142 -2.77 -13.12 2.35
C ALA A 142 -3.97 -13.79 3.07
N ARG A 143 -4.16 -15.10 2.89
CA ARG A 143 -5.21 -15.86 3.56
C ARG A 143 -5.03 -15.85 5.07
N ASN A 144 -3.83 -16.18 5.55
CA ASN A 144 -3.55 -16.23 6.98
C ASN A 144 -3.75 -14.87 7.66
N PHE A 145 -3.36 -13.79 7.00
CA PHE A 145 -3.62 -12.43 7.48
C PHE A 145 -5.13 -12.13 7.53
N ALA A 146 -5.86 -12.39 6.45
CA ALA A 146 -7.29 -12.13 6.34
C ALA A 146 -8.10 -12.92 7.39
N GLU A 147 -7.81 -14.21 7.55
CA GLU A 147 -8.49 -15.07 8.52
C GLU A 147 -8.28 -14.58 9.96
N ALA A 148 -7.05 -14.16 10.29
CA ALA A 148 -6.75 -13.63 11.63
C ALA A 148 -7.52 -12.32 11.90
N ILE A 149 -7.60 -11.41 10.93
CA ILE A 149 -8.39 -10.18 11.06
C ILE A 149 -9.88 -10.51 11.18
N HIS A 150 -10.41 -11.34 10.29
CA HIS A 150 -11.84 -11.66 10.27
C HIS A 150 -12.33 -12.46 11.47
N LYS A 151 -11.45 -13.18 12.15
CA LYS A 151 -11.78 -13.89 13.40
C LYS A 151 -12.22 -12.91 14.51
N GLN A 152 -11.64 -11.72 14.57
CA GLN A 152 -11.98 -10.69 15.57
C GLN A 152 -12.90 -9.60 14.99
N PHE A 153 -12.77 -9.30 13.71
CA PHE A 153 -13.54 -8.27 13.02
C PHE A 153 -14.21 -8.87 11.76
N PRO A 154 -15.28 -9.67 11.92
CA PRO A 154 -15.97 -10.28 10.78
C PRO A 154 -16.40 -9.24 9.76
N GLY A 155 -16.06 -9.48 8.48
CA GLY A 155 -16.41 -8.57 7.39
C GLY A 155 -15.54 -7.31 7.27
N LYS A 156 -14.48 -7.15 8.07
CA LYS A 156 -13.53 -6.05 7.90
C LYS A 156 -12.97 -6.07 6.48
N LEU A 157 -13.07 -4.92 5.80
CA LEU A 157 -12.53 -4.78 4.45
C LEU A 157 -10.99 -4.76 4.49
N LEU A 158 -10.40 -5.38 3.48
CA LEU A 158 -8.94 -5.46 3.33
C LEU A 158 -8.52 -4.85 1.99
N ALA A 159 -7.30 -4.30 1.96
CA ALA A 159 -6.66 -3.80 0.75
C ALA A 159 -5.39 -4.59 0.44
N TYR A 160 -5.06 -4.71 -0.85
CA TYR A 160 -3.86 -5.41 -1.32
C TYR A 160 -3.17 -4.64 -2.44
N ASN A 161 -1.86 -4.44 -2.29
CA ASN A 161 -1.02 -3.88 -3.34
C ASN A 161 -0.50 -5.01 -4.24
N CYS A 162 -1.04 -5.10 -5.47
CA CYS A 162 -0.49 -5.94 -6.53
C CYS A 162 0.73 -5.24 -7.16
N SER A 163 1.79 -5.08 -6.38
CA SER A 163 2.93 -4.23 -6.71
C SER A 163 3.60 -4.59 -8.03
N PRO A 164 3.97 -3.59 -8.86
CA PRO A 164 4.83 -3.80 -10.03
C PRO A 164 6.27 -4.14 -9.65
N SER A 165 6.67 -3.91 -8.41
CA SER A 165 7.99 -4.32 -7.88
C SER A 165 8.10 -5.83 -7.71
N PHE A 166 6.97 -6.55 -7.67
CA PHE A 166 6.97 -7.99 -7.69
C PHE A 166 7.34 -8.50 -9.08
N ASN A 167 8.27 -9.41 -9.18
CA ASN A 167 8.43 -10.17 -10.42
C ASN A 167 7.42 -11.32 -10.43
N TRP A 168 6.20 -11.04 -10.91
CA TRP A 168 5.06 -11.95 -10.89
C TRP A 168 5.39 -13.31 -11.53
N LYS A 169 5.96 -13.31 -12.73
CA LYS A 169 6.34 -14.55 -13.47
C LYS A 169 7.45 -15.34 -12.80
N LYS A 170 8.32 -14.71 -12.03
CA LYS A 170 9.37 -15.40 -11.28
C LYS A 170 8.81 -16.09 -10.02
N ASN A 171 7.77 -15.53 -9.42
CA ASN A 171 7.20 -16.01 -8.17
C ASN A 171 6.03 -16.96 -8.35
N LEU A 172 5.25 -16.84 -9.43
CA LEU A 172 3.99 -17.55 -9.64
C LEU A 172 3.87 -18.10 -11.06
N ASP A 173 3.17 -19.22 -11.21
CA ASP A 173 2.76 -19.74 -12.52
C ASP A 173 1.57 -18.94 -13.11
N ASP A 174 1.32 -19.11 -14.41
CA ASP A 174 0.28 -18.40 -15.12
C ASP A 174 -1.13 -18.66 -14.58
N ALA A 175 -1.40 -19.89 -14.16
CA ALA A 175 -2.70 -20.27 -13.63
C ALA A 175 -2.97 -19.57 -12.29
N THR A 176 -1.96 -19.46 -11.43
CA THR A 176 -2.05 -18.72 -10.17
C THR A 176 -2.17 -17.22 -10.40
N ILE A 177 -1.39 -16.63 -11.34
CA ILE A 177 -1.51 -15.23 -11.70
C ILE A 177 -2.93 -14.90 -12.21
N ALA A 178 -3.49 -15.75 -13.07
CA ALA A 178 -4.81 -15.53 -13.67
C ALA A 178 -5.96 -15.52 -12.66
N LYS A 179 -5.83 -16.19 -11.52
CA LYS A 179 -6.86 -16.24 -10.48
C LYS A 179 -6.58 -15.34 -9.28
N PHE A 180 -5.40 -14.75 -9.19
CA PHE A 180 -4.85 -14.10 -8.00
C PHE A 180 -5.83 -13.07 -7.38
N GLN A 181 -6.34 -12.12 -8.18
CA GLN A 181 -7.26 -11.10 -7.67
C GLN A 181 -8.62 -11.67 -7.24
N ARG A 182 -9.12 -12.70 -7.90
CA ARG A 182 -10.38 -13.36 -7.49
C ARG A 182 -10.22 -14.08 -6.16
N GLU A 183 -9.12 -14.77 -5.96
CA GLU A 183 -8.78 -15.41 -4.67
C GLU A 183 -8.67 -14.37 -3.55
N LEU A 184 -7.95 -13.27 -3.78
CA LEU A 184 -7.89 -12.16 -2.83
C LEU A 184 -9.29 -11.59 -2.53
N GLY A 185 -10.10 -11.37 -3.56
CA GLY A 185 -11.47 -10.85 -3.40
C GLY A 185 -12.36 -11.77 -2.56
N ALA A 186 -12.19 -13.10 -2.70
CA ALA A 186 -12.88 -14.09 -1.89
C ALA A 186 -12.44 -14.06 -0.42
N MET A 187 -11.18 -13.71 -0.14
CA MET A 187 -10.64 -13.57 1.22
C MET A 187 -11.02 -12.23 1.89
N GLY A 188 -11.72 -11.31 1.20
CA GLY A 188 -12.10 -10.01 1.78
C GLY A 188 -11.24 -8.81 1.36
N TYR A 189 -10.24 -9.00 0.50
CA TYR A 189 -9.48 -7.90 -0.10
C TYR A 189 -10.33 -7.23 -1.18
N LYS A 190 -11.15 -6.27 -0.77
CA LYS A 190 -12.13 -5.62 -1.66
C LYS A 190 -11.56 -4.41 -2.41
N PHE A 191 -10.42 -3.89 -1.98
CA PHE A 191 -9.66 -2.88 -2.69
C PHE A 191 -8.29 -3.43 -3.09
N GLN A 192 -8.09 -3.61 -4.39
CA GLN A 192 -6.86 -4.14 -4.96
C GLN A 192 -6.35 -3.15 -6.01
N PHE A 193 -5.07 -2.85 -5.96
CA PHE A 193 -4.49 -1.85 -6.84
C PHE A 193 -3.10 -2.25 -7.31
N ILE A 194 -2.71 -1.70 -8.46
CA ILE A 194 -1.35 -1.83 -8.99
C ILE A 194 -0.73 -0.45 -8.90
N THR A 195 0.15 -0.25 -7.94
CA THR A 195 0.87 1.02 -7.82
C THR A 195 1.69 1.28 -9.09
N LEU A 196 1.73 2.55 -9.54
CA LEU A 196 2.52 2.97 -10.70
C LEU A 196 2.14 2.32 -12.03
N ALA A 197 1.00 1.63 -12.16
CA ALA A 197 0.62 0.98 -13.42
C ALA A 197 0.58 1.97 -14.60
N GLY A 198 -0.06 3.13 -14.39
CA GLY A 198 -0.12 4.20 -15.38
C GLY A 198 1.26 4.78 -15.72
N PHE A 199 2.10 4.97 -14.71
CA PHE A 199 3.49 5.42 -14.88
C PHE A 199 4.30 4.44 -15.75
N HIS A 200 4.24 3.15 -15.47
CA HIS A 200 4.93 2.14 -16.28
C HIS A 200 4.41 2.10 -17.72
N ALA A 201 3.09 2.12 -17.91
CA ALA A 201 2.49 2.11 -19.24
C ALA A 201 2.90 3.33 -20.05
N LEU A 202 2.83 4.54 -19.46
CA LEU A 202 3.23 5.79 -20.11
C LEU A 202 4.71 5.80 -20.47
N ASN A 203 5.58 5.49 -19.51
CA ASN A 203 7.03 5.53 -19.74
C ASN A 203 7.48 4.52 -20.78
N TYR A 204 6.94 3.30 -20.75
CA TYR A 204 7.28 2.28 -21.73
C TYR A 204 6.77 2.64 -23.13
N SER A 205 5.57 3.17 -23.25
CA SER A 205 5.02 3.65 -24.51
C SER A 205 5.87 4.78 -25.10
N MET A 206 6.22 5.78 -24.29
CA MET A 206 7.08 6.89 -24.71
C MET A 206 8.49 6.45 -25.06
N PHE A 207 9.05 5.51 -24.31
CA PHE A 207 10.36 4.94 -24.65
C PHE A 207 10.33 4.25 -26.03
N ASN A 208 9.33 3.41 -26.31
CA ASN A 208 9.20 2.73 -27.60
C ASN A 208 9.05 3.72 -28.75
N LEU A 209 8.20 4.74 -28.59
CA LEU A 209 8.03 5.78 -29.58
C LEU A 209 9.35 6.52 -29.86
N ALA A 210 10.04 6.98 -28.81
CA ALA A 210 11.31 7.70 -28.96
C ALA A 210 12.40 6.82 -29.61
N TYR A 211 12.48 5.55 -29.20
CA TYR A 211 13.44 4.59 -29.74
C TYR A 211 13.21 4.33 -31.25
N GLY A 212 11.95 4.12 -31.65
CA GLY A 212 11.57 3.91 -33.04
C GLY A 212 11.75 5.20 -33.87
N TYR A 213 11.27 6.33 -33.35
CA TYR A 213 11.37 7.61 -34.06
C TYR A 213 12.81 8.03 -34.39
N ALA A 214 13.73 7.80 -33.45
CA ALA A 214 15.16 8.08 -33.66
C ALA A 214 15.80 7.23 -34.80
N ARG A 215 15.20 6.13 -35.23
CA ARG A 215 15.70 5.21 -36.24
C ARG A 215 14.90 5.25 -37.54
N GLU A 216 13.60 5.44 -37.42
CA GLU A 216 12.66 5.26 -38.54
C GLU A 216 11.90 6.55 -38.87
N ASN A 217 12.02 7.60 -38.03
CA ASN A 217 11.31 8.87 -38.18
C ASN A 217 9.76 8.67 -38.11
N MET A 218 9.00 9.34 -38.99
CA MET A 218 7.54 9.33 -38.98
C MET A 218 6.85 7.96 -39.00
N PRO A 219 7.36 6.93 -39.70
CA PRO A 219 6.78 5.59 -39.64
C PRO A 219 6.54 5.08 -38.25
N ALA A 220 7.47 5.28 -37.30
CA ALA A 220 7.28 4.87 -35.89
C ALA A 220 6.12 5.59 -35.18
N PHE A 221 5.89 6.86 -35.48
CA PHE A 221 4.71 7.58 -34.97
C PHE A 221 3.42 7.10 -35.63
N VAL A 222 3.45 6.87 -36.95
CA VAL A 222 2.29 6.38 -37.69
C VAL A 222 1.85 4.99 -37.19
N GLU A 223 2.78 4.12 -36.81
CA GLU A 223 2.45 2.83 -36.21
C GLU A 223 1.63 3.01 -34.92
N LEU A 224 2.06 3.89 -34.01
CA LEU A 224 1.30 4.23 -32.80
C LEU A 224 -0.09 4.76 -33.17
N GLN A 225 -0.17 5.71 -34.10
CA GLN A 225 -1.44 6.33 -34.51
C GLN A 225 -2.41 5.29 -35.10
N GLN A 226 -1.91 4.38 -35.93
CA GLN A 226 -2.77 3.32 -36.51
C GLN A 226 -3.24 2.31 -35.46
N ALA A 227 -2.40 2.02 -34.45
CA ALA A 227 -2.81 1.20 -33.31
C ALA A 227 -3.93 1.87 -32.48
N GLU A 228 -3.85 3.18 -32.28
CA GLU A 228 -4.91 3.95 -31.61
C GLU A 228 -6.24 3.91 -32.39
N PHE A 229 -6.19 4.11 -33.72
CA PHE A 229 -7.38 4.02 -34.56
C PHE A 229 -7.99 2.61 -34.55
N ALA A 230 -7.19 1.58 -34.63
CA ALA A 230 -7.64 0.20 -34.54
C ALA A 230 -8.25 -0.17 -33.18
N ALA A 231 -7.91 0.58 -32.12
CA ALA A 231 -8.46 0.37 -30.78
C ALA A 231 -9.85 1.00 -30.59
N ALA A 232 -10.41 1.70 -31.60
CA ALA A 232 -11.75 2.30 -31.51
C ALA A 232 -12.84 1.25 -31.21
N ASP A 233 -12.74 0.05 -31.79
CA ASP A 233 -13.66 -1.06 -31.52
C ASP A 233 -13.61 -1.58 -30.08
N LYS A 234 -12.51 -1.29 -29.37
CA LYS A 234 -12.34 -1.61 -27.95
C LYS A 234 -12.81 -0.47 -27.02
N GLY A 235 -13.33 0.62 -27.60
CA GLY A 235 -13.79 1.80 -26.87
C GLY A 235 -12.73 2.90 -26.69
N PHE A 236 -11.57 2.81 -27.29
CA PHE A 236 -10.58 3.88 -27.27
C PHE A 236 -10.95 4.96 -28.30
N THR A 237 -11.48 6.09 -27.82
CA THR A 237 -11.99 7.18 -28.65
C THR A 237 -11.32 8.54 -28.37
N ALA A 238 -10.20 8.53 -27.67
CA ALA A 238 -9.50 9.76 -27.26
C ALA A 238 -8.85 10.50 -28.45
N VAL A 239 -8.63 9.81 -29.56
CA VAL A 239 -8.02 10.37 -30.77
C VAL A 239 -9.11 10.60 -31.82
N LYS A 240 -9.31 11.84 -32.21
CA LYS A 240 -10.19 12.25 -33.31
C LYS A 240 -9.43 13.20 -34.24
#